data_15403ee9a309028d7fbcadf21cd6387c
#
_entry.id   15403ee9a309028d7fbcadf21cd6387c
#
_cell.length_a   1.000
_cell.length_b   1.000
_cell.length_c   1.000
_cell.angle_alpha   90.00
_cell.angle_beta   90.00
_cell.angle_gamma   90.00
#
_symmetry.space_group_name_H-M   'P 1'
#
loop_
_entity.id
_entity.type
_entity.pdbx_description
1 polymer ?
#
loop_
_entity_poly.entity_id
_entity_poly.type
_entity_poly.pdbx_seq_one_letter_code
_entity_poly.pdbx_strand_id
1 'polypeptide(L)'
;MRLNADFSARAVVRPDDYAWVPSPMPGVERMMLDRVGDEVARATSLVRYEPGSTFSPHVHGGGEEFYVLEGEFGDEHGLYPQGTYVRNPIGTRHTPRVGDEGCTIFVKLHQFEKGDQRPVNLDTSKVAWSPGLVPGLQVMSLHEYGTEHVALVKWAPNTEFQPHTHWGGEEILVLEGLFCDEHGEYPAGSWIRNPDQSRHTPYTRGEGALIYVKVGHLAPETLVGA
;
A
#
# COMPACT_ATOMS: atom_id res chain seq x y z
N MET A 1 -9.56 -3.94 18.07
CA MET A 1 -8.98 -5.09 17.32
C MET A 1 -7.49 -4.90 17.16
N ARG A 2 -6.70 -5.98 17.23
CA ARG A 2 -5.24 -5.93 16.96
C ARG A 2 -4.88 -7.09 16.05
N LEU A 3 -4.42 -6.77 14.84
CA LEU A 3 -4.00 -7.74 13.82
C LEU A 3 -2.63 -7.32 13.30
N ASN A 4 -1.66 -8.23 13.29
CA ASN A 4 -0.26 -7.92 12.93
C ASN A 4 0.24 -6.63 13.58
N ALA A 5 -0.16 -6.40 14.85
CA ALA A 5 -0.01 -5.12 15.55
C ALA A 5 1.35 -4.96 16.26
N ASP A 6 2.23 -5.94 16.15
CA ASP A 6 3.61 -5.85 16.59
C ASP A 6 4.48 -5.34 15.45
N PHE A 7 4.78 -4.04 15.44
CA PHE A 7 5.58 -3.41 14.39
C PHE A 7 7.08 -3.68 14.54
N SER A 8 7.51 -4.30 15.63
CA SER A 8 8.89 -4.78 15.78
C SER A 8 9.11 -6.17 15.16
N ALA A 9 8.02 -6.83 14.75
CA ALA A 9 8.03 -8.14 14.12
C ALA A 9 7.71 -8.04 12.62
N ARG A 10 8.35 -8.90 11.83
CA ARG A 10 7.99 -9.09 10.44
C ARG A 10 6.59 -9.72 10.34
N ALA A 11 5.78 -9.21 9.41
CA ALA A 11 4.48 -9.79 9.07
C ALA A 11 4.42 -10.10 7.57
N VAL A 12 3.78 -11.21 7.23
CA VAL A 12 3.57 -11.64 5.84
C VAL A 12 2.15 -12.18 5.71
N VAL A 13 1.45 -11.75 4.68
CA VAL A 13 0.14 -12.29 4.28
C VAL A 13 0.22 -12.65 2.79
N ARG A 14 -0.06 -13.89 2.45
CA ARG A 14 -0.08 -14.37 1.06
C ARG A 14 -1.51 -14.49 0.54
N PRO A 15 -1.72 -14.55 -0.79
CA PRO A 15 -3.08 -14.72 -1.35
C PRO A 15 -3.85 -15.92 -0.78
N ASP A 16 -3.16 -17.03 -0.48
CA ASP A 16 -3.76 -18.21 0.11
C ASP A 16 -4.24 -17.99 1.57
N ASP A 17 -3.73 -16.96 2.23
CA ASP A 17 -4.10 -16.58 3.61
C ASP A 17 -5.26 -15.57 3.64
N TYR A 18 -5.80 -15.15 2.50
CA TYR A 18 -6.80 -14.10 2.42
C TYR A 18 -8.12 -14.51 3.06
N ALA A 19 -8.57 -13.69 4.01
CA ALA A 19 -9.85 -13.82 4.69
C ALA A 19 -10.66 -12.53 4.51
N TRP A 20 -11.48 -12.48 3.46
CA TRP A 20 -12.37 -11.36 3.20
C TRP A 20 -13.49 -11.33 4.23
N VAL A 21 -13.72 -10.18 4.82
CA VAL A 21 -14.79 -9.95 5.78
C VAL A 21 -15.66 -8.77 5.35
N PRO A 22 -16.99 -8.85 5.51
CA PRO A 22 -17.87 -7.73 5.20
C PRO A 22 -17.48 -6.48 5.99
N SER A 23 -17.52 -5.33 5.33
CA SER A 23 -17.51 -4.02 5.99
C SER A 23 -18.89 -3.74 6.61
N PRO A 24 -19.00 -2.82 7.58
CA PRO A 24 -20.30 -2.30 8.00
C PRO A 24 -21.11 -1.66 6.87
N MET A 25 -20.46 -1.23 5.79
CA MET A 25 -21.13 -0.69 4.60
C MET A 25 -21.47 -1.81 3.62
N PRO A 26 -22.73 -1.90 3.15
CA PRO A 26 -23.15 -2.89 2.14
C PRO A 26 -22.32 -2.78 0.86
N GLY A 27 -22.04 -3.92 0.23
CA GLY A 27 -21.28 -4.00 -1.01
C GLY A 27 -19.78 -3.73 -0.85
N VAL A 28 -19.26 -3.78 0.38
CA VAL A 28 -17.85 -3.56 0.67
C VAL A 28 -17.30 -4.71 1.51
N GLU A 29 -16.19 -5.28 1.08
CA GLU A 29 -15.43 -6.31 1.80
C GLU A 29 -14.00 -5.85 2.05
N ARG A 30 -13.44 -6.28 3.17
CA ARG A 30 -12.08 -5.95 3.59
C ARG A 30 -11.25 -7.22 3.80
N MET A 31 -10.07 -7.25 3.21
CA MET A 31 -8.99 -8.15 3.60
C MET A 31 -8.01 -7.33 4.45
N MET A 32 -8.08 -7.51 5.77
CA MET A 32 -7.24 -6.76 6.70
C MET A 32 -5.83 -7.36 6.75
N LEU A 33 -4.81 -6.54 6.53
CA LEU A 33 -3.39 -6.92 6.53
C LEU A 33 -2.74 -6.57 7.87
N ASP A 34 -2.92 -5.35 8.36
CA ASP A 34 -2.64 -4.97 9.74
C ASP A 34 -3.72 -4.04 10.30
N ARG A 35 -3.83 -4.00 11.65
CA ARG A 35 -4.80 -3.13 12.30
C ARG A 35 -4.49 -2.90 13.77
N VAL A 36 -4.56 -1.64 14.19
CA VAL A 36 -4.57 -1.21 15.59
C VAL A 36 -5.73 -0.26 15.80
N GLY A 37 -6.74 -0.68 16.54
CA GLY A 37 -8.00 0.04 16.77
C GLY A 37 -9.23 -0.73 16.31
N ASP A 38 -10.40 -0.15 16.52
CA ASP A 38 -11.67 -0.74 16.11
C ASP A 38 -12.10 -0.19 14.73
N GLU A 39 -13.24 0.50 14.58
CA GLU A 39 -13.62 1.05 13.27
C GLU A 39 -12.72 2.24 12.88
N VAL A 40 -12.36 3.10 13.82
CA VAL A 40 -11.31 4.11 13.63
C VAL A 40 -9.99 3.48 14.03
N ALA A 41 -9.12 3.24 13.07
CA ALA A 41 -7.91 2.45 13.28
C ALA A 41 -6.76 2.89 12.37
N ARG A 42 -5.53 2.76 12.88
CA ARG A 42 -4.38 2.62 12.01
C ARG A 42 -4.49 1.26 11.33
N ALA A 43 -4.64 1.24 10.03
CA ALA A 43 -4.88 0.00 9.30
C ALA A 43 -4.30 0.02 7.89
N THR A 44 -3.89 -1.17 7.44
CA THR A 44 -3.58 -1.48 6.05
C THR A 44 -4.50 -2.61 5.61
N SER A 45 -5.15 -2.45 4.46
CA SER A 45 -6.14 -3.42 3.96
C SER A 45 -6.18 -3.44 2.43
N LEU A 46 -6.63 -4.55 1.87
CA LEU A 46 -7.28 -4.57 0.57
C LEU A 46 -8.78 -4.35 0.81
N VAL A 47 -9.40 -3.50 0.02
CA VAL A 47 -10.84 -3.24 0.10
C VAL A 47 -11.44 -3.45 -1.27
N ARG A 48 -12.46 -4.30 -1.33
CA ARG A 48 -13.20 -4.61 -2.54
C ARG A 48 -14.61 -4.03 -2.45
N TYR A 49 -14.98 -3.31 -3.49
CA TYR A 49 -16.27 -2.66 -3.66
C TYR A 49 -17.06 -3.35 -4.77
N GLU A 50 -18.30 -3.72 -4.50
CA GLU A 50 -19.21 -4.23 -5.52
C GLU A 50 -19.57 -3.13 -6.55
N PRO A 51 -19.92 -3.53 -7.79
CA PRO A 51 -20.42 -2.60 -8.81
C PRO A 51 -21.52 -1.68 -8.28
N GLY A 52 -21.42 -0.39 -8.59
CA GLY A 52 -22.39 0.63 -8.21
C GLY A 52 -22.47 0.95 -6.70
N SER A 53 -21.56 0.41 -5.89
CA SER A 53 -21.56 0.69 -4.45
C SER A 53 -21.18 2.14 -4.14
N THR A 54 -21.72 2.65 -3.05
CA THR A 54 -21.43 3.99 -2.53
C THR A 54 -21.04 3.90 -1.06
N PHE A 55 -20.17 4.80 -0.63
CA PHE A 55 -19.80 4.92 0.77
C PHE A 55 -20.33 6.23 1.36
N SER A 56 -20.60 6.25 2.66
CA SER A 56 -21.03 7.48 3.31
C SER A 56 -19.98 8.57 3.25
N PRO A 57 -20.38 9.85 3.12
CA PRO A 57 -19.43 10.95 3.27
C PRO A 57 -18.66 10.84 4.57
N HIS A 58 -17.33 10.95 4.52
CA HIS A 58 -16.51 10.83 5.71
C HIS A 58 -15.27 11.73 5.67
N VAL A 59 -14.69 11.96 6.84
CA VAL A 59 -13.49 12.79 7.04
C VAL A 59 -12.32 11.88 7.43
N HIS A 60 -11.17 12.13 6.82
CA HIS A 60 -9.94 11.39 7.10
C HIS A 60 -9.25 11.95 8.34
N GLY A 61 -9.62 11.46 9.53
CA GLY A 61 -9.08 11.94 10.81
C GLY A 61 -7.58 11.69 11.00
N GLY A 62 -7.02 10.69 10.34
CA GLY A 62 -5.60 10.35 10.35
C GLY A 62 -4.97 10.25 8.97
N GLY A 63 -5.67 10.79 7.95
CA GLY A 63 -5.28 10.66 6.54
C GLY A 63 -5.66 9.30 5.95
N GLU A 64 -5.74 9.28 4.63
CA GLU A 64 -5.99 8.10 3.81
C GLU A 64 -5.02 8.09 2.62
N GLU A 65 -4.42 6.95 2.36
CA GLU A 65 -3.58 6.69 1.20
C GLU A 65 -4.07 5.44 0.52
N PHE A 66 -4.28 5.47 -0.80
CA PHE A 66 -4.66 4.24 -1.51
C PHE A 66 -4.05 4.15 -2.91
N TYR A 67 -3.98 2.91 -3.40
CA TYR A 67 -3.63 2.56 -4.77
C TYR A 67 -4.74 1.70 -5.37
N VAL A 68 -5.23 2.07 -6.54
CA VAL A 68 -6.30 1.33 -7.23
C VAL A 68 -5.71 0.12 -7.92
N LEU A 69 -6.06 -1.07 -7.44
CA LEU A 69 -5.58 -2.35 -7.95
C LEU A 69 -6.38 -2.85 -9.15
N GLU A 70 -7.71 -2.65 -9.11
CA GLU A 70 -8.64 -3.10 -10.15
C GLU A 70 -9.83 -2.15 -10.23
N GLY A 71 -10.38 -2.02 -11.44
CA GLY A 71 -11.57 -1.20 -11.70
C GLY A 71 -11.33 0.30 -11.58
N GLU A 72 -12.35 1.03 -11.16
CA GLU A 72 -12.31 2.48 -11.03
C GLU A 72 -12.95 2.94 -9.71
N PHE A 73 -12.18 3.63 -8.89
CA PHE A 73 -12.67 4.34 -7.71
C PHE A 73 -13.01 5.78 -8.08
N GLY A 74 -14.01 6.38 -7.46
CA GLY A 74 -14.38 7.76 -7.73
C GLY A 74 -14.93 8.47 -6.50
N ASP A 75 -14.99 9.78 -6.58
CA ASP A 75 -15.61 10.67 -5.61
C ASP A 75 -16.06 11.97 -6.28
N GLU A 76 -16.41 12.99 -5.51
CA GLU A 76 -16.76 14.32 -6.03
C GLU A 76 -15.61 15.08 -6.67
N HIS A 77 -14.36 14.64 -6.47
CA HIS A 77 -13.15 15.26 -6.99
C HIS A 77 -12.67 14.65 -8.30
N GLY A 78 -13.10 13.42 -8.63
CA GLY A 78 -12.73 12.77 -9.87
C GLY A 78 -12.97 11.27 -9.94
N LEU A 79 -12.40 10.69 -10.99
CA LEU A 79 -12.35 9.25 -11.23
C LEU A 79 -10.89 8.80 -11.17
N TYR A 80 -10.67 7.67 -10.56
CA TYR A 80 -9.35 7.09 -10.28
C TYR A 80 -9.33 5.67 -10.86
N PRO A 81 -8.92 5.50 -12.12
CA PRO A 81 -8.80 4.18 -12.73
C PRO A 81 -7.69 3.35 -12.10
N GLN A 82 -7.67 2.06 -12.42
CA GLN A 82 -6.58 1.14 -12.06
C GLN A 82 -5.21 1.78 -12.29
N GLY A 83 -4.31 1.63 -11.32
CA GLY A 83 -2.98 2.24 -11.35
C GLY A 83 -2.95 3.68 -10.84
N THR A 84 -4.05 4.23 -10.30
CA THR A 84 -4.02 5.55 -9.68
C THR A 84 -3.59 5.45 -8.22
N TYR A 85 -2.64 6.30 -7.83
CA TYR A 85 -2.21 6.51 -6.45
C TYR A 85 -2.78 7.81 -5.90
N VAL A 86 -3.42 7.73 -4.74
CA VAL A 86 -4.11 8.87 -4.10
C VAL A 86 -3.66 9.04 -2.66
N ARG A 87 -3.45 10.29 -2.24
CA ARG A 87 -3.25 10.67 -0.85
C ARG A 87 -4.23 11.77 -0.46
N ASN A 88 -4.99 11.51 0.57
CA ASN A 88 -5.95 12.39 1.18
C ASN A 88 -5.45 12.79 2.59
N PRO A 89 -4.82 13.96 2.77
CA PRO A 89 -4.27 14.41 4.04
C PRO A 89 -5.31 14.48 5.16
N ILE A 90 -4.80 14.57 6.39
CA ILE A 90 -5.63 14.70 7.60
C ILE A 90 -6.60 15.88 7.45
N GLY A 91 -7.89 15.63 7.72
CA GLY A 91 -8.96 16.63 7.64
C GLY A 91 -9.63 16.75 6.27
N THR A 92 -9.12 16.11 5.22
CA THR A 92 -9.83 16.02 3.94
C THR A 92 -11.08 15.15 4.07
N ARG A 93 -12.00 15.29 3.13
CA ARG A 93 -13.26 14.53 3.10
C ARG A 93 -13.63 14.18 1.68
N HIS A 94 -14.32 13.08 1.50
CA HIS A 94 -14.94 12.71 0.24
C HIS A 94 -16.16 11.81 0.44
N THR A 95 -16.85 11.54 -0.67
CA THR A 95 -17.97 10.59 -0.77
C THR A 95 -17.61 9.56 -1.83
N PRO A 96 -17.06 8.40 -1.45
CA PRO A 96 -16.69 7.37 -2.41
C PRO A 96 -17.89 6.84 -3.20
N ARG A 97 -17.63 6.57 -4.47
CA ARG A 97 -18.55 5.89 -5.39
C ARG A 97 -17.75 4.99 -6.31
N VAL A 98 -18.35 3.90 -6.72
CA VAL A 98 -17.73 2.93 -7.60
C VAL A 98 -18.63 2.73 -8.82
N GLY A 99 -18.00 2.64 -10.00
CA GLY A 99 -18.70 2.42 -11.26
C GLY A 99 -19.23 0.99 -11.42
N ASP A 100 -19.70 0.69 -12.62
CA ASP A 100 -20.41 -0.57 -12.93
C ASP A 100 -19.51 -1.82 -12.94
N GLU A 101 -18.21 -1.67 -12.87
CA GLU A 101 -17.25 -2.79 -12.87
C GLU A 101 -16.75 -3.16 -11.46
N GLY A 102 -17.10 -2.37 -10.44
CA GLY A 102 -16.55 -2.53 -9.10
C GLY A 102 -15.14 -1.94 -8.99
N CYS A 103 -14.52 -2.11 -7.83
CA CYS A 103 -13.17 -1.61 -7.59
C CYS A 103 -12.48 -2.39 -6.47
N THR A 104 -11.18 -2.61 -6.60
CA THR A 104 -10.33 -3.10 -5.50
C THR A 104 -9.21 -2.10 -5.27
N ILE A 105 -9.03 -1.69 -4.01
CA ILE A 105 -7.95 -0.77 -3.61
C ILE A 105 -7.07 -1.39 -2.52
N PHE A 106 -5.79 -1.03 -2.54
CA PHE A 106 -4.89 -1.17 -1.40
C PHE A 106 -4.91 0.14 -0.63
N VAL A 107 -5.34 0.13 0.64
CA VAL A 107 -5.58 1.34 1.42
C VAL A 107 -4.85 1.32 2.76
N LYS A 108 -4.36 2.49 3.15
CA LYS A 108 -3.70 2.77 4.43
C LYS A 108 -4.42 3.93 5.12
N LEU A 109 -4.91 3.67 6.33
CA LEU A 109 -5.69 4.61 7.12
C LEU A 109 -4.95 4.99 8.40
N HIS A 110 -5.05 6.27 8.78
CA HIS A 110 -4.45 6.82 10.00
C HIS A 110 -2.93 6.62 10.07
N GLN A 111 -2.22 6.83 8.95
CA GLN A 111 -0.78 6.62 8.84
C GLN A 111 -0.03 7.87 8.33
N PHE A 112 -0.67 9.03 8.35
CA PHE A 112 -0.06 10.29 7.93
C PHE A 112 0.68 10.96 9.06
N GLU A 113 1.87 11.51 8.78
CA GLU A 113 2.48 12.48 9.65
C GLU A 113 1.67 13.79 9.63
N LYS A 114 1.51 14.43 10.81
CA LYS A 114 0.67 15.64 10.94
C LYS A 114 1.10 16.80 10.05
N GLY A 115 2.37 16.86 9.70
CA GLY A 115 2.93 17.89 8.82
C GLY A 115 2.74 17.62 7.33
N ASP A 116 2.41 16.38 6.94
CA ASP A 116 2.20 16.02 5.54
C ASP A 116 0.77 16.39 5.11
N GLN A 117 0.64 17.58 4.56
CA GLN A 117 -0.62 18.15 4.10
C GLN A 117 -0.74 18.21 2.57
N ARG A 118 0.17 17.53 1.85
CA ARG A 118 0.17 17.52 0.38
C ARG A 118 -0.79 16.46 -0.16
N PRO A 119 -1.91 16.84 -0.81
CA PRO A 119 -2.73 15.87 -1.53
C PRO A 119 -2.00 15.38 -2.77
N VAL A 120 -2.22 14.11 -3.12
CA VAL A 120 -1.69 13.49 -4.33
C VAL A 120 -2.82 12.79 -5.07
N ASN A 121 -2.86 12.96 -6.38
CA ASN A 121 -3.67 12.19 -7.31
C ASN A 121 -2.81 11.93 -8.54
N LEU A 122 -2.31 10.70 -8.67
CA LEU A 122 -1.27 10.36 -9.64
C LEU A 122 -1.68 9.12 -10.44
N ASP A 123 -2.04 9.34 -11.70
CA ASP A 123 -2.21 8.26 -12.67
C ASP A 123 -0.83 7.74 -13.09
N THR A 124 -0.44 6.56 -12.59
CA THR A 124 0.90 6.02 -12.80
C THR A 124 1.17 5.65 -14.27
N SER A 125 0.14 5.47 -15.10
CA SER A 125 0.31 5.25 -16.53
C SER A 125 0.93 6.45 -17.26
N LYS A 126 0.84 7.64 -16.65
CA LYS A 126 1.36 8.91 -17.20
C LYS A 126 2.68 9.35 -16.60
N VAL A 127 3.24 8.54 -15.69
CA VAL A 127 4.49 8.87 -14.99
C VAL A 127 5.65 8.07 -15.59
N ALA A 128 6.76 8.74 -15.84
CA ALA A 128 7.95 8.10 -16.37
C ALA A 128 8.67 7.26 -15.30
N TRP A 129 9.17 6.11 -15.72
CA TRP A 129 10.07 5.29 -14.92
C TRP A 129 11.49 5.85 -14.96
N SER A 130 12.18 5.82 -13.82
CA SER A 130 13.59 6.16 -13.68
C SER A 130 14.43 4.91 -13.46
N PRO A 131 15.69 4.86 -13.91
CA PRO A 131 16.59 3.77 -13.55
C PRO A 131 16.71 3.62 -12.03
N GLY A 132 16.68 2.38 -11.54
CA GLY A 132 17.00 2.07 -10.15
C GLY A 132 18.50 1.98 -9.89
N LEU A 133 18.86 1.59 -8.66
CA LEU A 133 20.25 1.56 -8.19
C LEU A 133 21.08 0.42 -8.80
N VAL A 134 20.45 -0.62 -9.33
CA VAL A 134 21.12 -1.72 -10.03
C VAL A 134 20.48 -1.96 -11.39
N PRO A 135 21.21 -2.52 -12.37
CA PRO A 135 20.62 -2.93 -13.64
C PRO A 135 19.45 -3.88 -13.42
N GLY A 136 18.38 -3.70 -14.18
CA GLY A 136 17.14 -4.48 -14.05
C GLY A 136 16.09 -3.86 -13.13
N LEU A 137 16.44 -2.81 -12.38
CA LEU A 137 15.45 -2.05 -11.60
C LEU A 137 15.01 -0.77 -12.31
N GLN A 138 13.72 -0.49 -12.21
CA GLN A 138 13.15 0.82 -12.54
C GLN A 138 12.25 1.27 -11.37
N VAL A 139 12.30 2.55 -11.06
CA VAL A 139 11.58 3.14 -9.91
C VAL A 139 10.68 4.27 -10.41
N MET A 140 9.48 4.33 -9.88
CA MET A 140 8.54 5.44 -10.05
C MET A 140 8.20 5.97 -8.66
N SER A 141 8.72 7.15 -8.30
CA SER A 141 8.38 7.80 -7.03
C SER A 141 6.94 8.27 -7.07
N LEU A 142 6.17 7.93 -6.04
CA LEU A 142 4.77 8.31 -5.87
C LEU A 142 4.63 9.44 -4.84
N HIS A 143 5.38 9.36 -3.73
CA HIS A 143 5.36 10.38 -2.67
C HIS A 143 6.64 10.33 -1.83
N GLU A 144 7.00 11.49 -1.28
CA GLU A 144 8.10 11.65 -0.33
C GLU A 144 7.74 12.71 0.71
N TYR A 145 7.97 12.37 1.98
CA TYR A 145 7.85 13.30 3.10
C TYR A 145 8.74 12.85 4.27
N GLY A 146 9.67 13.70 4.71
CA GLY A 146 10.63 13.34 5.75
C GLY A 146 11.45 12.09 5.38
N THR A 147 11.31 11.04 6.17
CA THR A 147 11.93 9.72 5.90
C THR A 147 11.02 8.79 5.10
N GLU A 148 9.73 9.12 4.96
CA GLU A 148 8.78 8.31 4.21
C GLU A 148 8.99 8.45 2.71
N HIS A 149 9.13 7.32 2.01
CA HIS A 149 9.14 7.24 0.56
C HIS A 149 8.18 6.16 0.10
N VAL A 150 7.37 6.51 -0.90
CA VAL A 150 6.43 5.59 -1.56
C VAL A 150 6.77 5.49 -3.03
N ALA A 151 6.88 4.28 -3.54
CA ALA A 151 7.25 4.06 -4.94
C ALA A 151 6.62 2.79 -5.52
N LEU A 152 6.50 2.76 -6.84
CA LEU A 152 6.47 1.49 -7.59
C LEU A 152 7.89 1.13 -7.99
N VAL A 153 8.23 -0.15 -7.84
CA VAL A 153 9.53 -0.68 -8.28
C VAL A 153 9.30 -1.87 -9.20
N LYS A 154 9.82 -1.75 -10.41
CA LYS A 154 9.79 -2.80 -11.41
C LYS A 154 11.11 -3.53 -11.43
N TRP A 155 11.04 -4.86 -11.31
CA TRP A 155 12.16 -5.78 -11.29
C TRP A 155 12.15 -6.59 -12.58
N ALA A 156 13.19 -6.50 -13.37
CA ALA A 156 13.37 -7.40 -14.50
C ALA A 156 13.59 -8.86 -14.02
N PRO A 157 13.38 -9.85 -14.87
CA PRO A 157 13.75 -11.22 -14.57
C PRO A 157 15.20 -11.38 -14.12
N ASN A 158 15.42 -12.23 -13.11
CA ASN A 158 16.74 -12.60 -12.58
C ASN A 158 17.58 -11.38 -12.13
N THR A 159 16.92 -10.41 -11.52
CA THR A 159 17.55 -9.23 -10.92
C THR A 159 17.80 -9.50 -9.44
N GLU A 160 19.00 -9.18 -8.97
CA GLU A 160 19.39 -9.26 -7.56
C GLU A 160 19.80 -7.87 -7.08
N PHE A 161 19.34 -7.51 -5.88
CA PHE A 161 19.75 -6.29 -5.20
C PHE A 161 20.72 -6.65 -4.05
N GLN A 162 21.62 -5.73 -3.72
CA GLN A 162 22.55 -5.93 -2.63
C GLN A 162 21.84 -6.01 -1.26
N PRO A 163 22.43 -6.71 -0.28
CA PRO A 163 21.95 -6.69 1.10
C PRO A 163 21.87 -5.25 1.61
N HIS A 164 20.72 -4.85 2.15
CA HIS A 164 20.51 -3.49 2.64
C HIS A 164 19.60 -3.47 3.87
N THR A 165 19.60 -2.33 4.57
CA THR A 165 18.85 -2.13 5.81
C THR A 165 17.78 -1.07 5.61
N HIS A 166 16.59 -1.31 6.14
CA HIS A 166 15.45 -0.40 6.10
C HIS A 166 15.34 0.41 7.39
N TRP A 167 15.90 1.60 7.38
CA TRP A 167 15.70 2.58 8.46
C TRP A 167 14.26 3.10 8.40
N GLY A 168 13.54 2.95 9.53
CA GLY A 168 12.11 3.23 9.58
C GLY A 168 11.23 2.18 8.91
N GLY A 169 11.76 0.96 8.69
CA GLY A 169 11.01 -0.18 8.17
C GLY A 169 10.61 -0.11 6.70
N GLU A 170 9.99 -1.17 6.24
CA GLU A 170 9.53 -1.33 4.87
C GLU A 170 8.19 -2.06 4.84
N GLU A 171 7.36 -1.68 3.89
CA GLU A 171 6.12 -2.37 3.57
C GLU A 171 5.99 -2.56 2.06
N ILE A 172 5.68 -3.77 1.62
CA ILE A 172 5.60 -4.16 0.22
C ILE A 172 4.22 -4.79 -0.04
N LEU A 173 3.60 -4.41 -1.16
CA LEU A 173 2.57 -5.21 -1.82
C LEU A 173 3.11 -5.65 -3.18
N VAL A 174 3.16 -6.94 -3.45
CA VAL A 174 3.55 -7.49 -4.75
C VAL A 174 2.36 -7.34 -5.69
N LEU A 175 2.51 -6.50 -6.72
CA LEU A 175 1.45 -6.23 -7.70
C LEU A 175 1.45 -7.26 -8.83
N GLU A 176 2.65 -7.66 -9.30
CA GLU A 176 2.81 -8.62 -10.39
C GLU A 176 4.06 -9.48 -10.18
N GLY A 177 4.03 -10.69 -10.74
CA GLY A 177 5.19 -11.60 -10.78
C GLY A 177 5.51 -12.25 -9.44
N LEU A 178 6.80 -12.49 -9.19
CA LEU A 178 7.32 -13.17 -8.02
C LEU A 178 8.48 -12.39 -7.40
N PHE A 179 8.24 -11.78 -6.26
CA PHE A 179 9.28 -11.13 -5.44
C PHE A 179 9.86 -12.14 -4.45
N CYS A 180 11.15 -12.11 -4.23
CA CYS A 180 11.85 -13.07 -3.36
C CYS A 180 12.86 -12.37 -2.46
N ASP A 181 13.14 -12.98 -1.31
CA ASP A 181 14.29 -12.69 -0.45
C ASP A 181 14.77 -13.98 0.23
N GLU A 182 15.76 -13.91 1.13
CA GLU A 182 16.26 -15.06 1.89
C GLU A 182 15.21 -15.68 2.83
N HIS A 183 14.08 -15.01 3.06
CA HIS A 183 13.03 -15.47 3.95
C HIS A 183 11.88 -16.17 3.21
N GLY A 184 11.80 -16.02 1.87
CA GLY A 184 10.78 -16.70 1.08
C GLY A 184 10.51 -16.13 -0.31
N GLU A 185 9.45 -16.67 -0.89
CA GLU A 185 8.93 -16.30 -2.20
C GLU A 185 7.53 -15.70 -2.02
N TYR A 186 7.26 -14.60 -2.73
CA TYR A 186 6.06 -13.79 -2.54
C TYR A 186 5.43 -13.54 -3.92
N PRO A 187 4.42 -14.33 -4.31
CA PRO A 187 3.68 -14.10 -5.55
C PRO A 187 2.84 -12.83 -5.49
N ALA A 188 2.35 -12.39 -6.64
CA ALA A 188 1.42 -11.26 -6.74
C ALA A 188 0.27 -11.40 -5.74
N GLY A 189 -0.10 -10.29 -5.08
CA GLY A 189 -1.02 -10.23 -3.95
C GLY A 189 -0.36 -10.41 -2.58
N SER A 190 0.90 -10.87 -2.49
CA SER A 190 1.57 -10.97 -1.19
C SER A 190 1.83 -9.60 -0.60
N TRP A 191 1.52 -9.45 0.69
CA TRP A 191 1.88 -8.29 1.49
C TRP A 191 2.95 -8.65 2.53
N ILE A 192 3.97 -7.80 2.66
CA ILE A 192 5.10 -7.98 3.56
C ILE A 192 5.30 -6.69 4.33
N ARG A 193 5.52 -6.79 5.64
CA ARG A 193 5.97 -5.68 6.48
C ARG A 193 7.23 -6.10 7.22
N ASN A 194 8.31 -5.39 6.96
CA ASN A 194 9.60 -5.55 7.59
C ASN A 194 9.81 -4.45 8.64
N PRO A 195 10.19 -4.77 9.89
CA PRO A 195 10.35 -3.78 10.96
C PRO A 195 11.50 -2.79 10.69
N ASP A 196 11.54 -1.71 11.49
CA ASP A 196 12.70 -0.80 11.52
C ASP A 196 14.00 -1.59 11.71
N GLN A 197 15.05 -1.18 11.00
CA GLN A 197 16.38 -1.80 10.97
C GLN A 197 16.42 -3.24 10.45
N SER A 198 15.33 -3.74 9.87
CA SER A 198 15.34 -5.02 9.16
C SER A 198 16.32 -5.01 7.99
N ARG A 199 16.85 -6.18 7.70
CA ARG A 199 17.81 -6.37 6.59
C ARG A 199 17.36 -7.55 5.74
N HIS A 200 17.46 -7.39 4.42
CA HIS A 200 17.26 -8.47 3.47
C HIS A 200 18.06 -8.29 2.17
N THR A 201 18.05 -9.33 1.36
CA THR A 201 18.66 -9.38 0.03
C THR A 201 17.58 -9.74 -0.97
N PRO A 202 16.83 -8.77 -1.51
CA PRO A 202 15.75 -9.08 -2.42
C PRO A 202 16.25 -9.43 -3.82
N TYR A 203 15.51 -10.31 -4.49
CA TYR A 203 15.78 -10.74 -5.85
C TYR A 203 14.50 -11.18 -6.56
N THR A 204 14.60 -11.34 -7.87
CA THR A 204 13.55 -11.94 -8.70
C THR A 204 14.09 -13.13 -9.48
N ARG A 205 13.17 -14.02 -9.86
CA ARG A 205 13.44 -15.13 -10.78
C ARG A 205 13.00 -14.79 -12.21
N GLY A 206 12.75 -15.81 -13.03
CA GLY A 206 12.43 -15.68 -14.45
C GLY A 206 11.19 -14.85 -14.80
N GLU A 207 10.31 -14.59 -13.83
CA GLU A 207 9.08 -13.81 -14.03
C GLU A 207 9.28 -12.30 -13.79
N GLY A 208 10.29 -11.92 -13.01
CA GLY A 208 10.41 -10.55 -12.51
C GLY A 208 9.32 -10.22 -11.49
N ALA A 209 9.19 -8.95 -11.13
CA ALA A 209 8.13 -8.47 -10.24
C ALA A 209 7.82 -6.99 -10.47
N LEU A 210 6.60 -6.58 -10.13
CA LEU A 210 6.22 -5.20 -9.88
C LEU A 210 5.74 -5.11 -8.43
N ILE A 211 6.31 -4.19 -7.66
CA ILE A 211 5.93 -3.99 -6.27
C ILE A 211 5.52 -2.53 -6.00
N TYR A 212 4.52 -2.34 -5.15
CA TYR A 212 4.33 -1.12 -4.40
C TYR A 212 5.17 -1.23 -3.14
N VAL A 213 5.98 -0.23 -2.84
CA VAL A 213 6.84 -0.20 -1.65
C VAL A 213 6.70 1.12 -0.92
N LYS A 214 6.62 1.04 0.41
CA LYS A 214 6.65 2.19 1.33
C LYS A 214 7.73 1.94 2.39
N VAL A 215 8.66 2.88 2.52
CA VAL A 215 9.78 2.79 3.47
C VAL A 215 9.82 4.01 4.38
N GLY A 216 10.47 3.88 5.55
CA GLY A 216 10.75 5.00 6.46
C GLY A 216 9.58 5.44 7.33
N HIS A 217 8.43 4.75 7.29
CA HIS A 217 7.18 5.12 7.97
C HIS A 217 6.88 4.30 9.25
N LEU A 218 7.77 3.37 9.61
CA LEU A 218 7.62 2.49 10.77
C LEU A 218 8.69 2.76 11.85
N ALA A 219 9.34 3.91 11.81
CA ALA A 219 10.25 4.31 12.87
C ALA A 219 9.48 4.41 14.20
N PRO A 220 10.06 4.01 15.35
CA PRO A 220 9.36 4.01 16.63
C PRO A 220 8.69 5.33 16.98
N GLU A 221 9.30 6.47 16.65
CA GLU A 221 8.75 7.80 16.85
C GLU A 221 7.52 8.11 15.99
N THR A 222 7.37 7.47 14.84
CA THR A 222 6.19 7.64 13.96
C THR A 222 5.01 6.76 14.39
N LEU A 223 5.28 5.74 15.22
CA LEU A 223 4.28 4.81 15.74
C LEU A 223 3.68 5.24 17.08
N VAL A 224 4.17 6.33 17.69
CA VAL A 224 3.68 6.85 18.96
C VAL A 224 2.28 7.43 18.78
N GLY A 225 1.27 6.73 19.28
CA GLY A 225 -0.15 7.11 19.19
C GLY A 225 -0.99 6.25 18.23
N ALA A 226 -0.40 5.18 17.69
CA ALA A 226 -1.11 4.17 16.91
C ALA A 226 -1.81 3.11 17.81
#